data_b2f3f11bcb113cd6806a178dec9eb880
#
_entry.id   b2f3f11bcb113cd6806a178dec9eb880
#
_cell.length_a   1.000
_cell.length_b   1.000
_cell.length_c   1.000
_cell.angle_alpha   90.00
_cell.angle_beta   90.00
_cell.angle_gamma   90.00
#
_symmetry.space_group_name_H-M   'P 1'
#
loop_
_entity.id
_entity.type
_entity.pdbx_description
1 polymer ?
#
loop_
_entity_poly.entity_id
_entity_poly.type
_entity_poly.pdbx_seq_one_letter_code
_entity_poly.pdbx_strand_id
1 'polypeptide(L)'
;MEEKIAAIVLAAGEGKRMGSGIPKQYMLIKSRPLVYYALKAFEESTVDEVILVTGEDEIDYCKEYIVDRYHFNKVTKIVPGGWERYASVYFGLEAIEDADYVLIHDGARPMINAELVQKCIYYVKKYRACVVGMPSKDTIKVVDEENYAVRTPERKTL
;
A
#
# COMPACT_ATOMS: atom_id res chain seq x y z
N MET A 1 -6.22 -0.90 -27.46
CA MET A 1 -5.80 0.16 -26.53
C MET A 1 -4.93 -0.50 -25.49
N GLU A 2 -3.89 0.16 -25.03
CA GLU A 2 -3.04 -0.36 -23.95
C GLU A 2 -3.80 -0.24 -22.63
N GLU A 3 -3.83 -1.30 -21.82
CA GLU A 3 -4.55 -1.31 -20.54
C GLU A 3 -3.84 -0.40 -19.54
N LYS A 4 -4.58 0.51 -18.91
CA LYS A 4 -4.07 1.49 -17.96
C LYS A 4 -4.08 0.94 -16.52
N ILE A 5 -2.99 1.16 -15.81
CA ILE A 5 -2.76 0.61 -14.48
C ILE A 5 -2.48 1.73 -13.49
N ALA A 6 -3.34 1.90 -12.51
CA ALA A 6 -3.13 2.84 -11.41
C ALA A 6 -2.66 2.12 -10.13
N ALA A 7 -1.96 2.83 -9.28
CA ALA A 7 -1.65 2.37 -7.93
C ALA A 7 -2.16 3.38 -6.88
N ILE A 8 -2.63 2.85 -5.75
CA ILE A 8 -3.00 3.64 -4.58
C ILE A 8 -2.02 3.28 -3.46
N VAL A 9 -1.26 4.26 -2.97
CA VAL A 9 -0.36 4.12 -1.84
C VAL A 9 -0.99 4.78 -0.61
N LEU A 10 -1.34 3.95 0.38
CA LEU A 10 -2.02 4.39 1.60
C LEU A 10 -0.99 4.82 2.66
N ALA A 11 -0.98 6.09 2.98
CA ALA A 11 -0.09 6.72 3.96
C ALA A 11 -0.84 7.60 5.00
N ALA A 12 -2.17 7.48 5.12
CA ALA A 12 -3.00 8.28 6.01
C ALA A 12 -3.10 7.74 7.46
N GLY A 13 -2.43 6.64 7.79
CA GLY A 13 -2.53 6.02 9.12
C GLY A 13 -1.81 6.83 10.20
N GLU A 14 -2.48 7.19 11.28
CA GLU A 14 -1.91 7.95 12.41
C GLU A 14 -0.85 7.18 13.23
N GLY A 15 -0.71 5.87 13.01
CA GLY A 15 0.30 5.05 13.71
C GLY A 15 0.12 4.95 15.24
N LYS A 16 -1.09 5.12 15.75
CA LYS A 16 -1.43 5.15 17.20
C LYS A 16 -0.74 4.08 18.07
N ARG A 17 -0.45 2.92 17.49
CA ARG A 17 0.19 1.77 18.18
C ARG A 17 1.68 1.94 18.44
N MET A 18 2.34 2.91 17.79
CA MET A 18 3.80 3.07 17.89
C MET A 18 4.25 4.01 19.00
N GLY A 19 3.33 4.82 19.60
CA GLY A 19 3.66 5.77 20.68
C GLY A 19 4.68 6.86 20.29
N SER A 20 5.08 6.93 19.02
CA SER A 20 5.97 7.96 18.48
C SER A 20 5.13 9.15 18.00
N GLY A 21 5.59 10.38 18.22
CA GLY A 21 4.94 11.59 17.69
C GLY A 21 5.04 11.74 16.17
N ILE A 22 5.67 10.76 15.45
CA ILE A 22 5.85 10.77 13.99
C ILE A 22 5.05 9.59 13.43
N PRO A 23 4.14 9.81 12.44
CA PRO A 23 3.44 8.73 11.76
C PRO A 23 4.40 7.71 11.14
N LYS A 24 4.04 6.42 11.24
CA LYS A 24 4.93 5.30 10.86
C LYS A 24 5.47 5.43 9.44
N GLN A 25 4.65 5.86 8.50
CA GLN A 25 5.02 6.01 7.08
C GLN A 25 6.15 7.03 6.84
N TYR A 26 6.38 7.95 7.79
CA TYR A 26 7.45 8.96 7.71
C TYR A 26 8.68 8.64 8.58
N MET A 27 8.64 7.53 9.33
CA MET A 27 9.82 7.06 10.06
C MET A 27 10.94 6.73 9.07
N LEU A 28 12.19 7.06 9.45
CA LEU A 28 13.32 6.92 8.53
C LEU A 28 13.98 5.53 8.61
N ILE A 29 14.20 4.93 7.45
CA ILE A 29 15.13 3.83 7.24
C ILE A 29 16.21 4.31 6.26
N LYS A 30 17.50 4.20 6.65
CA LYS A 30 18.62 4.68 5.82
C LYS A 30 18.41 6.12 5.32
N SER A 31 17.98 7.01 6.24
CA SER A 31 17.73 8.43 5.97
C SER A 31 16.61 8.73 4.97
N ARG A 32 15.71 7.80 4.71
CA ARG A 32 14.55 7.96 3.83
C ARG A 32 13.28 7.51 4.53
N PRO A 33 12.13 8.21 4.37
CA PRO A 33 10.88 7.80 5.00
C PRO A 33 10.38 6.47 4.44
N LEU A 34 9.65 5.68 5.25
CA LEU A 34 9.14 4.36 4.84
C LEU A 34 8.34 4.42 3.53
N VAL A 35 7.49 5.42 3.38
CA VAL A 35 6.67 5.61 2.16
C VAL A 35 7.51 5.79 0.90
N TYR A 36 8.72 6.33 1.01
CA TYR A 36 9.67 6.46 -0.12
C TYR A 36 9.90 5.12 -0.83
N TYR A 37 10.08 4.03 -0.07
CA TYR A 37 10.39 2.72 -0.66
C TYR A 37 9.22 2.15 -1.46
N ALA A 38 7.98 2.38 -0.98
CA ALA A 38 6.79 2.01 -1.71
C ALA A 38 6.65 2.83 -3.00
N LEU A 39 6.73 4.16 -2.91
CA LEU A 39 6.65 5.04 -4.08
C LEU A 39 7.74 4.73 -5.11
N LYS A 40 8.98 4.47 -4.66
CA LYS A 40 10.07 4.09 -5.54
C LYS A 40 9.78 2.80 -6.33
N ALA A 41 9.21 1.78 -5.69
CA ALA A 41 8.87 0.54 -6.36
C ALA A 41 7.82 0.74 -7.47
N PHE A 42 6.85 1.62 -7.26
CA PHE A 42 5.86 1.97 -8.28
C PHE A 42 6.45 2.88 -9.37
N GLU A 43 7.28 3.85 -9.02
CA GLU A 43 7.98 4.71 -9.99
C GLU A 43 8.84 3.90 -10.96
N GLU A 44 9.54 2.86 -10.47
CA GLU A 44 10.39 1.97 -11.26
C GLU A 44 9.62 0.85 -11.99
N SER A 45 8.30 0.74 -11.81
CA SER A 45 7.44 -0.28 -12.44
C SER A 45 6.76 0.23 -13.72
N THR A 46 5.90 -0.58 -14.34
CA THR A 46 5.06 -0.19 -15.50
C THR A 46 3.68 0.34 -15.09
N VAL A 47 3.48 0.74 -13.83
CA VAL A 47 2.29 1.48 -13.41
C VAL A 47 2.27 2.84 -14.08
N ASP A 48 1.10 3.27 -14.59
CA ASP A 48 0.95 4.53 -15.31
C ASP A 48 0.83 5.72 -14.38
N GLU A 49 0.09 5.56 -13.27
CA GLU A 49 -0.09 6.61 -12.27
C GLU A 49 -0.14 6.07 -10.84
N VAL A 50 0.18 6.93 -9.88
CA VAL A 50 0.11 6.65 -8.44
C VAL A 50 -0.72 7.72 -7.76
N ILE A 51 -1.73 7.31 -7.00
CA ILE A 51 -2.46 8.18 -6.08
C ILE A 51 -1.89 7.97 -4.68
N LEU A 52 -1.33 9.01 -4.08
CA LEU A 52 -0.86 8.98 -2.70
C LEU A 52 -1.99 9.44 -1.77
N VAL A 53 -2.41 8.57 -0.85
CA VAL A 53 -3.45 8.88 0.13
C VAL A 53 -2.79 9.13 1.48
N THR A 54 -2.92 10.33 2.03
CA THR A 54 -2.22 10.79 3.25
C THR A 54 -3.17 11.46 4.25
N GLY A 55 -2.70 11.82 5.42
CA GLY A 55 -3.46 12.70 6.33
C GLY A 55 -3.76 14.04 5.67
N GLU A 56 -4.91 14.64 5.98
CA GLU A 56 -5.31 15.92 5.39
C GLU A 56 -4.26 17.03 5.63
N ASP A 57 -3.73 17.11 6.85
CA ASP A 57 -2.69 18.08 7.24
C ASP A 57 -1.29 17.71 6.70
N GLU A 58 -1.13 16.56 6.05
CA GLU A 58 0.15 16.03 5.57
C GLU A 58 0.33 16.18 4.05
N ILE A 59 -0.67 16.67 3.33
CA ILE A 59 -0.67 16.77 1.85
C ILE A 59 0.51 17.63 1.37
N ASP A 60 0.67 18.85 1.91
CA ASP A 60 1.75 19.75 1.52
C ASP A 60 3.13 19.18 1.89
N TYR A 61 3.25 18.56 3.06
CA TYR A 61 4.46 17.86 3.48
C TYR A 61 4.82 16.74 2.51
N CYS A 62 3.86 15.90 2.15
CA CYS A 62 4.08 14.80 1.20
C CYS A 62 4.49 15.32 -0.16
N LYS A 63 3.86 16.41 -0.64
CA LYS A 63 4.19 17.02 -1.92
C LYS A 63 5.64 17.50 -1.92
N GLU A 64 6.00 18.39 -0.99
CA GLU A 64 7.30 19.06 -0.98
C GLU A 64 8.45 18.10 -0.58
N TYR A 65 8.29 17.37 0.52
CA TYR A 65 9.39 16.62 1.14
C TYR A 65 9.48 15.16 0.70
N ILE A 66 8.49 14.67 -0.06
CA ILE A 66 8.49 13.29 -0.54
C ILE A 66 8.39 13.26 -2.06
N VAL A 67 7.29 13.75 -2.65
CA VAL A 67 7.07 13.61 -4.09
C VAL A 67 8.07 14.45 -4.89
N ASP A 68 8.12 15.75 -4.64
CA ASP A 68 9.00 16.69 -5.37
C ASP A 68 10.48 16.41 -5.05
N ARG A 69 10.79 16.19 -3.77
CA ARG A 69 12.17 15.95 -3.31
C ARG A 69 12.81 14.72 -3.94
N TYR A 70 12.05 13.65 -4.15
CA TYR A 70 12.56 12.39 -4.70
C TYR A 70 12.16 12.16 -6.16
N HIS A 71 11.52 13.14 -6.80
CA HIS A 71 11.11 13.12 -8.22
C HIS A 71 10.22 11.92 -8.56
N PHE A 72 9.19 11.67 -7.75
CA PHE A 72 8.19 10.65 -8.04
C PHE A 72 7.17 11.18 -9.06
N ASN A 73 7.52 11.09 -10.34
CA ASN A 73 6.76 11.69 -11.45
C ASN A 73 5.43 10.98 -11.71
N LYS A 74 5.30 9.71 -11.30
CA LYS A 74 4.05 8.95 -11.41
C LYS A 74 3.02 9.28 -10.35
N VAL A 75 3.40 9.99 -9.28
CA VAL A 75 2.43 10.50 -8.30
C VAL A 75 1.70 11.67 -8.91
N THR A 76 0.51 11.41 -9.47
CA THR A 76 -0.30 12.43 -10.16
C THR A 76 -1.20 13.20 -9.21
N LYS A 77 -1.64 12.55 -8.12
CA LYS A 77 -2.53 13.16 -7.10
C LYS A 77 -2.12 12.75 -5.70
N ILE A 78 -2.29 13.70 -4.76
CA ILE A 78 -2.19 13.46 -3.32
C ILE A 78 -3.55 13.83 -2.74
N VAL A 79 -4.21 12.89 -2.06
CA VAL A 79 -5.57 13.07 -1.55
C VAL A 79 -5.66 12.73 -0.07
N PRO A 80 -6.59 13.35 0.68
CA PRO A 80 -6.79 13.01 2.08
C PRO A 80 -7.35 11.60 2.25
N GLY A 81 -6.91 10.89 3.26
CA GLY A 81 -7.49 9.61 3.68
C GLY A 81 -8.74 9.79 4.53
N GLY A 82 -9.48 8.70 4.70
CA GLY A 82 -10.67 8.65 5.55
C GLY A 82 -10.39 8.12 6.95
N TRP A 83 -11.46 8.01 7.74
CA TRP A 83 -11.44 7.55 9.13
C TRP A 83 -11.01 6.08 9.33
N GLU A 84 -11.11 5.28 8.26
CA GLU A 84 -10.70 3.86 8.22
C GLU A 84 -9.95 3.56 6.93
N ARG A 85 -9.25 2.41 6.91
CA ARG A 85 -8.47 1.99 5.75
C ARG A 85 -9.32 1.88 4.48
N TYR A 86 -10.52 1.32 4.58
CA TYR A 86 -11.42 1.17 3.43
C TYR A 86 -11.90 2.54 2.89
N ALA A 87 -12.12 3.53 3.76
CA ALA A 87 -12.49 4.88 3.33
C ALA A 87 -11.30 5.56 2.60
N SER A 88 -10.08 5.36 3.07
CA SER A 88 -8.87 5.84 2.38
C SER A 88 -8.70 5.17 1.01
N VAL A 89 -9.00 3.87 0.88
CA VAL A 89 -9.01 3.17 -0.42
C VAL A 89 -10.07 3.78 -1.33
N TYR A 90 -11.27 4.03 -0.81
CA TYR A 90 -12.38 4.62 -1.56
C TYR A 90 -12.00 5.99 -2.13
N PHE A 91 -11.45 6.90 -1.33
CA PHE A 91 -11.00 8.21 -1.81
C PHE A 91 -9.86 8.12 -2.83
N GLY A 92 -8.96 7.15 -2.67
CA GLY A 92 -7.95 6.86 -3.68
C GLY A 92 -8.55 6.38 -5.00
N LEU A 93 -9.59 5.53 -4.96
CA LEU A 93 -10.31 5.08 -6.16
C LEU A 93 -11.08 6.21 -6.84
N GLU A 94 -11.75 7.09 -6.08
CA GLU A 94 -12.44 8.27 -6.64
C GLU A 94 -11.48 9.26 -7.32
N ALA A 95 -10.23 9.30 -6.90
CA ALA A 95 -9.22 10.16 -7.50
C ALA A 95 -8.69 9.64 -8.85
N ILE A 96 -8.89 8.35 -9.16
CA ILE A 96 -8.50 7.76 -10.44
C ILE A 96 -9.58 8.09 -11.49
N GLU A 97 -9.19 8.69 -12.60
CA GLU A 97 -10.12 9.06 -13.68
C GLU A 97 -10.36 7.90 -14.66
N ASP A 98 -9.31 7.14 -14.93
CA ASP A 98 -9.35 6.04 -15.91
C ASP A 98 -8.27 5.00 -15.57
N ALA A 99 -8.69 3.77 -15.27
CA ALA A 99 -7.77 2.63 -15.12
C ALA A 99 -8.52 1.31 -15.29
N ASP A 100 -7.89 0.36 -15.99
CA ASP A 100 -8.40 -1.01 -16.13
C ASP A 100 -8.10 -1.86 -14.89
N TYR A 101 -6.99 -1.59 -14.23
CA TYR A 101 -6.52 -2.27 -13.01
C TYR A 101 -5.97 -1.31 -11.98
N VAL A 102 -6.25 -1.61 -10.72
CA VAL A 102 -5.77 -0.82 -9.58
C VAL A 102 -5.00 -1.71 -8.61
N LEU A 103 -3.78 -1.30 -8.26
CA LEU A 103 -2.98 -1.90 -7.20
C LEU A 103 -3.10 -1.07 -5.92
N ILE A 104 -3.36 -1.72 -4.79
CA ILE A 104 -3.49 -1.03 -3.49
C ILE A 104 -2.37 -1.49 -2.57
N HIS A 105 -1.60 -0.56 -2.03
CA HIS A 105 -0.44 -0.84 -1.18
C HIS A 105 -0.40 0.03 0.07
N ASP A 106 -0.01 -0.57 1.20
CA ASP A 106 0.21 0.17 2.45
C ASP A 106 1.58 0.87 2.41
N GLY A 107 1.62 2.20 2.41
CA GLY A 107 2.85 3.01 2.31
C GLY A 107 3.87 2.79 3.44
N ALA A 108 3.44 2.21 4.57
CA ALA A 108 4.32 1.82 5.67
C ALA A 108 4.94 0.41 5.51
N ARG A 109 4.82 -0.25 4.34
CA ARG A 109 5.44 -1.54 4.01
C ARG A 109 6.57 -1.37 2.99
N PRO A 110 7.83 -1.20 3.43
CA PRO A 110 8.93 -0.82 2.55
C PRO A 110 9.51 -1.98 1.72
N MET A 111 9.13 -3.23 2.00
CA MET A 111 9.74 -4.43 1.41
C MET A 111 9.10 -4.83 0.07
N ILE A 112 8.62 -3.84 -0.69
CA ILE A 112 8.13 -3.99 -2.06
C ILE A 112 9.23 -3.57 -3.05
N ASN A 113 9.23 -4.16 -4.23
CA ASN A 113 10.10 -3.79 -5.34
C ASN A 113 9.36 -3.83 -6.68
N ALA A 114 9.93 -3.26 -7.73
CA ALA A 114 9.33 -3.19 -9.05
C ALA A 114 9.04 -4.59 -9.64
N GLU A 115 9.87 -5.61 -9.38
CA GLU A 115 9.63 -6.98 -9.84
C GLU A 115 8.34 -7.56 -9.25
N LEU A 116 8.10 -7.36 -7.94
CA LEU A 116 6.86 -7.80 -7.29
C LEU A 116 5.65 -7.06 -7.85
N VAL A 117 5.76 -5.75 -8.10
CA VAL A 117 4.70 -4.97 -8.75
C VAL A 117 4.38 -5.56 -10.13
N GLN A 118 5.40 -5.86 -10.95
CA GLN A 118 5.22 -6.51 -12.26
C GLN A 118 4.52 -7.87 -12.18
N LYS A 119 4.86 -8.69 -11.20
CA LYS A 119 4.15 -9.96 -10.95
C LYS A 119 2.68 -9.74 -10.62
N CYS A 120 2.37 -8.74 -9.78
CA CYS A 120 0.97 -8.40 -9.47
C CYS A 120 0.20 -7.96 -10.72
N ILE A 121 0.80 -7.11 -11.56
CA ILE A 121 0.22 -6.67 -12.83
C ILE A 121 -0.06 -7.87 -13.74
N TYR A 122 0.91 -8.76 -13.93
CA TYR A 122 0.71 -9.97 -14.72
C TYR A 122 -0.45 -10.84 -14.20
N TYR A 123 -0.51 -11.06 -12.89
CA TYR A 123 -1.53 -11.92 -12.31
C TYR A 123 -2.92 -11.27 -12.28
N VAL A 124 -3.02 -9.96 -12.03
CA VAL A 124 -4.33 -9.27 -12.05
C VAL A 124 -4.91 -9.25 -13.48
N LYS A 125 -4.10 -9.05 -14.50
CA LYS A 125 -4.53 -9.17 -15.92
C LYS A 125 -5.05 -10.56 -16.24
N LYS A 126 -4.37 -11.60 -15.74
CA LYS A 126 -4.74 -13.00 -16.01
C LYS A 126 -5.94 -13.49 -15.22
N TYR A 127 -6.03 -13.14 -13.94
CA TYR A 127 -7.02 -13.72 -13.02
C TYR A 127 -8.06 -12.70 -12.51
N ARG A 128 -7.97 -11.44 -12.93
CA ARG A 128 -8.85 -10.32 -12.57
C ARG A 128 -8.71 -9.85 -11.11
N ALA A 129 -8.11 -10.64 -10.24
CA ALA A 129 -7.75 -10.28 -8.88
C ALA A 129 -6.52 -11.07 -8.41
N CYS A 130 -5.67 -10.46 -7.60
CA CYS A 130 -4.57 -11.14 -6.91
C CYS A 130 -4.24 -10.45 -5.58
N VAL A 131 -3.68 -11.22 -4.67
CA VAL A 131 -3.20 -10.73 -3.37
C VAL A 131 -1.80 -11.27 -3.14
N VAL A 132 -0.91 -10.40 -2.65
CA VAL A 132 0.43 -10.81 -2.22
C VAL A 132 0.36 -11.34 -0.80
N GLY A 133 0.79 -12.58 -0.61
CA GLY A 133 0.85 -13.22 0.70
C GLY A 133 2.20 -13.90 0.94
N MET A 134 2.49 -14.18 2.20
CA MET A 134 3.61 -15.03 2.61
C MET A 134 3.04 -16.29 3.27
N PRO A 135 3.57 -17.48 2.98
CA PRO A 135 3.18 -18.68 3.69
C PRO A 135 3.36 -18.52 5.20
N SER A 136 2.37 -18.95 5.97
CA SER A 136 2.46 -18.86 7.44
C SER A 136 3.66 -19.64 7.96
N LYS A 137 4.46 -19.02 8.83
CA LYS A 137 5.56 -19.67 9.56
C LYS A 137 5.09 -20.24 10.88
N ASP A 138 3.99 -19.71 11.43
CA ASP A 138 3.44 -20.08 12.72
C ASP A 138 2.40 -21.18 12.60
N THR A 139 2.20 -21.94 13.69
CA THR A 139 1.10 -22.89 13.80
C THR A 139 -0.15 -22.13 14.27
N ILE A 140 -1.10 -21.94 13.35
CA ILE A 140 -2.35 -21.26 13.66
C ILE A 140 -3.33 -22.21 14.33
N LYS A 141 -3.97 -21.75 15.39
CA LYS A 141 -5.07 -22.42 16.08
C LYS A 141 -6.35 -21.63 15.88
N VAL A 142 -7.39 -22.29 15.42
CA VAL A 142 -8.75 -21.75 15.49
C VAL A 142 -9.30 -22.09 16.86
N VAL A 143 -9.83 -21.11 17.56
CA VAL A 143 -10.38 -21.26 18.91
C VAL A 143 -11.88 -20.96 18.91
N ASP A 144 -12.61 -21.50 19.89
CA ASP A 144 -13.99 -21.17 20.18
C ASP A 144 -14.12 -19.89 21.03
N GLU A 145 -15.34 -19.57 21.44
CA GLU A 145 -15.64 -18.39 22.26
C GLU A 145 -15.02 -18.46 23.68
N GLU A 146 -14.69 -19.68 24.15
CA GLU A 146 -14.05 -19.94 25.43
C GLU A 146 -12.52 -20.02 25.35
N ASN A 147 -11.94 -19.75 24.16
CA ASN A 147 -10.51 -19.82 23.82
C ASN A 147 -9.91 -21.24 23.83
N TYR A 148 -10.71 -22.30 23.67
CA TYR A 148 -10.20 -23.66 23.45
C TYR A 148 -9.91 -23.88 21.96
N ALA A 149 -8.79 -24.56 21.68
CA ALA A 149 -8.39 -24.89 20.32
C ALA A 149 -9.29 -25.96 19.70
N VAL A 150 -10.08 -25.60 18.68
CA VAL A 150 -11.02 -26.50 17.98
C VAL A 150 -10.45 -27.05 16.68
N ARG A 151 -9.49 -26.34 16.05
CA ARG A 151 -8.88 -26.76 14.79
C ARG A 151 -7.47 -26.18 14.62
N THR A 152 -6.62 -26.95 13.96
CA THR A 152 -5.31 -26.50 13.46
C THR A 152 -5.32 -26.63 11.94
N PRO A 153 -5.45 -25.54 11.17
CA PRO A 153 -5.37 -25.59 9.71
C PRO A 153 -4.01 -26.07 9.24
N GLU A 154 -3.96 -26.71 8.09
CA GLU A 154 -2.70 -27.07 7.44
C GLU A 154 -1.94 -25.79 7.05
N ARG A 155 -0.69 -25.66 7.51
CA ARG A 155 0.13 -24.47 7.27
C ARG A 155 0.31 -24.11 5.79
N LYS A 156 0.34 -25.11 4.90
CA LYS A 156 0.47 -24.90 3.45
C LYS A 156 -0.75 -24.23 2.79
N THR A 157 -1.88 -24.14 3.51
CA THR A 157 -3.12 -23.51 3.04
C THR A 157 -3.35 -22.12 3.62
N LEU A 158 -2.37 -21.59 4.37
CA LEU A 158 -2.43 -20.31 5.07
C LEU A 158 -1.40 -19.32 4.54
#